data_b062b3f03a811df5fa381702b14e25a2
#
_entry.id   b062b3f03a811df5fa381702b14e25a2
#
_cell.length_a   1.000
_cell.length_b   1.000
_cell.length_c   1.000
_cell.angle_alpha   90.00
_cell.angle_beta   90.00
_cell.angle_gamma   90.00
#
_symmetry.space_group_name_H-M   'P 1'
#
loop_
_entity.id
_entity.type
_entity.pdbx_description
1 polymer ?
#
loop_
_entity_poly.entity_id
_entity_poly.type
_entity_poly.pdbx_seq_one_letter_code
_entity_poly.pdbx_strand_id
1 'polypeptide(L)'
;KAAAALERAQTLHPDPDTMPILMDSLRALGRHKDVAEVWKELRQASPAHEILAEGRIVMAGSFSDQGELADAIKEMQPARSKPKRVREHHLRQWYMLADLLDRAGDTVGAVRFFEQIAKADSGYVDVHQRLRALGR
;
A
#
# COMPACT_ATOMS: atom_id res chain seq x y z
N LYS A 1 14.87 11.39 12.69
CA LYS A 1 15.58 12.47 11.96
C LYS A 1 14.93 12.77 10.63
N ALA A 2 14.74 11.74 9.76
CA ALA A 2 14.09 11.95 8.47
C ALA A 2 12.64 12.41 8.65
N ALA A 3 11.90 11.83 9.60
CA ALA A 3 10.51 12.21 9.86
C ALA A 3 10.41 13.65 10.34
N ALA A 4 11.30 14.09 11.24
CA ALA A 4 11.27 15.46 11.76
C ALA A 4 11.53 16.49 10.65
N ALA A 5 12.48 16.19 9.75
CA ALA A 5 12.78 17.07 8.62
C ALA A 5 11.60 17.14 7.65
N LEU A 6 10.97 16.00 7.36
CA LEU A 6 9.83 15.95 6.46
C LEU A 6 8.60 16.63 7.05
N GLU A 7 8.34 16.47 8.35
CA GLU A 7 7.25 17.15 9.02
C GLU A 7 7.41 18.67 8.93
N ARG A 8 8.63 19.15 9.14
CA ARG A 8 8.93 20.57 9.04
C ARG A 8 8.71 21.10 7.64
N ALA A 9 9.15 20.35 6.62
CA ALA A 9 8.95 20.71 5.23
C ALA A 9 7.46 20.75 4.88
N GLN A 10 6.66 19.78 5.35
CA GLN A 10 5.23 19.74 5.12
C GLN A 10 4.51 20.91 5.79
N THR A 11 4.97 21.33 6.96
CA THR A 11 4.38 22.49 7.66
C THR A 11 4.57 23.77 6.86
N LEU A 12 5.79 23.97 6.31
CA LEU A 12 6.13 25.20 5.58
C LEU A 12 5.62 25.17 4.14
N HIS A 13 5.69 24.02 3.49
CA HIS A 13 5.36 23.84 2.08
C HIS A 13 4.62 22.52 1.87
N PRO A 14 3.31 22.48 2.23
CA PRO A 14 2.54 21.25 2.06
C PRO A 14 2.59 20.76 0.62
N ASP A 15 3.15 19.57 0.41
CA ASP A 15 3.28 18.95 -0.91
C ASP A 15 2.75 17.52 -0.83
N PRO A 16 1.59 17.25 -1.43
CA PRO A 16 1.03 15.89 -1.42
C PRO A 16 1.99 14.83 -1.95
N ASP A 17 2.86 15.20 -2.91
CA ASP A 17 3.78 14.25 -3.53
C ASP A 17 4.81 13.70 -2.53
N THR A 18 5.11 14.44 -1.48
CA THR A 18 6.07 14.01 -0.44
C THR A 18 5.42 13.34 0.75
N MET A 19 4.10 13.41 0.87
CA MET A 19 3.38 12.85 2.03
C MET A 19 3.58 11.33 2.21
N PRO A 20 3.58 10.50 1.15
CA PRO A 20 3.84 9.07 1.33
C PRO A 20 5.22 8.78 1.92
N ILE A 21 6.23 9.59 1.59
CA ILE A 21 7.57 9.46 2.15
C ILE A 21 7.55 9.75 3.65
N LEU A 22 6.87 10.82 4.04
CA LEU A 22 6.69 11.16 5.44
C LEU A 22 5.95 10.04 6.17
N MET A 23 4.87 9.53 5.59
CA MET A 23 4.10 8.43 6.17
C MET A 23 4.99 7.21 6.42
N ASP A 24 5.83 6.86 5.45
CA ASP A 24 6.72 5.71 5.56
C ASP A 24 7.75 5.91 6.68
N SER A 25 8.30 7.10 6.80
CA SER A 25 9.23 7.46 7.88
C SER A 25 8.56 7.36 9.25
N LEU A 26 7.34 7.87 9.36
CA LEU A 26 6.56 7.78 10.60
C LEU A 26 6.22 6.34 10.96
N ARG A 27 5.89 5.53 9.96
CA ARG A 27 5.62 4.10 10.13
C ARG A 27 6.87 3.39 10.68
N ALA A 28 8.04 3.67 10.11
CA ALA A 28 9.31 3.09 10.55
C ALA A 28 9.61 3.42 12.01
N LEU A 29 9.14 4.57 12.49
CA LEU A 29 9.29 4.99 13.89
C LEU A 29 8.19 4.45 14.80
N GLY A 30 7.23 3.71 14.27
CA GLY A 30 6.10 3.19 15.04
C GLY A 30 5.06 4.25 15.38
N ARG A 31 5.10 5.40 14.74
CA ARG A 31 4.18 6.52 14.99
C ARG A 31 2.90 6.35 14.17
N HIS A 32 2.14 5.31 14.47
CA HIS A 32 0.99 4.89 13.66
C HIS A 32 -0.16 5.90 13.64
N LYS A 33 -0.38 6.62 14.74
CA LYS A 33 -1.41 7.69 14.77
C LYS A 33 -1.05 8.82 13.81
N ASP A 34 0.24 9.15 13.76
CA ASP A 34 0.71 10.21 12.85
C ASP A 34 0.62 9.78 11.40
N VAL A 35 0.88 8.49 11.11
CA VAL A 35 0.67 7.94 9.77
C VAL A 35 -0.79 8.15 9.34
N ALA A 36 -1.74 7.84 10.22
CA ALA A 36 -3.16 7.99 9.94
C ALA A 36 -3.55 9.44 9.70
N GLU A 37 -2.98 10.37 10.47
CA GLU A 37 -3.26 11.81 10.30
C GLU A 37 -2.75 12.31 8.95
N VAL A 38 -1.53 11.94 8.56
CA VAL A 38 -0.98 12.35 7.26
C VAL A 38 -1.77 11.71 6.13
N TRP A 39 -2.19 10.44 6.28
CA TRP A 39 -3.02 9.76 5.28
C TRP A 39 -4.33 10.51 5.05
N LYS A 40 -4.96 10.96 6.12
CA LYS A 40 -6.18 11.75 6.04
C LYS A 40 -5.97 13.04 5.26
N GLU A 41 -4.89 13.76 5.56
CA GLU A 41 -4.53 14.99 4.85
C GLU A 41 -4.27 14.72 3.37
N LEU A 42 -3.55 13.65 3.06
CA LEU A 42 -3.24 13.28 1.69
C LEU A 42 -4.51 13.02 0.89
N ARG A 43 -5.46 12.27 1.44
CA ARG A 43 -6.73 12.00 0.78
C ARG A 43 -7.51 13.28 0.51
N GLN A 44 -7.49 14.22 1.46
CA GLN A 44 -8.18 15.49 1.31
C GLN A 44 -7.56 16.38 0.23
N ALA A 45 -6.27 16.20 -0.03
CA ALA A 45 -5.56 16.97 -1.05
C ALA A 45 -5.85 16.49 -2.47
N SER A 46 -6.57 15.37 -2.65
CA SER A 46 -6.91 14.80 -3.94
C SER A 46 -5.70 14.67 -4.87
N PRO A 47 -4.64 13.97 -4.46
CA PRO A 47 -3.41 13.88 -5.25
C PRO A 47 -3.58 12.98 -6.46
N ALA A 48 -2.53 12.89 -7.30
CA ALA A 48 -2.51 11.95 -8.41
C ALA A 48 -2.71 10.51 -7.91
N HIS A 49 -3.25 9.66 -8.77
CA HIS A 49 -3.59 8.27 -8.39
C HIS A 49 -2.38 7.49 -7.88
N GLU A 50 -1.21 7.66 -8.46
CA GLU A 50 0.00 6.96 -8.04
C GLU A 50 0.45 7.40 -6.65
N ILE A 51 0.26 8.66 -6.30
CA ILE A 51 0.60 9.18 -4.97
C ILE A 51 -0.38 8.64 -3.94
N LEU A 52 -1.67 8.64 -4.27
CA LEU A 52 -2.70 8.09 -3.40
C LEU A 52 -2.46 6.60 -3.16
N ALA A 53 -2.05 5.86 -4.19
CA ALA A 53 -1.74 4.45 -4.09
C ALA A 53 -0.58 4.19 -3.12
N GLU A 54 0.48 4.99 -3.19
CA GLU A 54 1.62 4.85 -2.29
C GLU A 54 1.22 5.12 -0.84
N GLY A 55 0.43 6.16 -0.61
CA GLY A 55 -0.08 6.45 0.73
C GLY A 55 -0.95 5.32 1.28
N ARG A 56 -1.81 4.76 0.44
CA ARG A 56 -2.67 3.63 0.84
C ARG A 56 -1.84 2.42 1.26
N ILE A 57 -0.78 2.11 0.51
CA ILE A 57 0.12 0.99 0.84
C ILE A 57 0.78 1.22 2.20
N VAL A 58 1.27 2.43 2.46
CA VAL A 58 1.90 2.73 3.75
C VAL A 58 0.88 2.62 4.89
N MET A 59 -0.33 3.14 4.68
CA MET A 59 -1.38 3.05 5.71
C MET A 59 -1.75 1.60 6.01
N ALA A 60 -1.93 0.79 4.97
CA ALA A 60 -2.20 -0.64 5.15
C ALA A 60 -1.04 -1.32 5.87
N GLY A 61 0.20 -0.97 5.52
CA GLY A 61 1.39 -1.47 6.21
C GLY A 61 1.41 -1.10 7.69
N SER A 62 0.97 0.10 8.02
CA SER A 62 0.89 0.56 9.41
C SER A 62 -0.10 -0.30 10.21
N PHE A 63 -1.28 -0.60 9.65
CA PHE A 63 -2.22 -1.53 10.27
C PHE A 63 -1.60 -2.92 10.45
N SER A 64 -0.93 -3.42 9.41
CA SER A 64 -0.27 -4.72 9.45
C SER A 64 0.80 -4.79 10.55
N ASP A 65 1.60 -3.74 10.70
CA ASP A 65 2.63 -3.65 11.73
C ASP A 65 2.02 -3.76 13.14
N GLN A 66 0.79 -3.31 13.30
CA GLN A 66 0.06 -3.38 14.56
C GLN A 66 -0.70 -4.70 14.75
N GLY A 67 -0.56 -5.63 13.81
CA GLY A 67 -1.28 -6.90 13.86
C GLY A 67 -2.75 -6.80 13.46
N GLU A 68 -3.15 -5.70 12.85
CA GLU A 68 -4.54 -5.43 12.46
C GLU A 68 -4.75 -5.75 10.98
N LEU A 69 -4.66 -7.04 10.63
CA LEU A 69 -4.77 -7.49 9.23
C LEU A 69 -6.12 -7.14 8.59
N ALA A 70 -7.21 -7.27 9.35
CA ALA A 70 -8.53 -6.95 8.81
C ALA A 70 -8.63 -5.49 8.39
N ASP A 71 -8.10 -4.58 9.21
CA ASP A 71 -8.10 -3.16 8.88
C ASP A 71 -7.18 -2.86 7.70
N ALA A 72 -6.04 -3.55 7.61
CA ALA A 72 -5.12 -3.40 6.48
C ALA A 72 -5.81 -3.81 5.17
N ILE A 73 -6.51 -4.94 5.16
CA ILE A 73 -7.23 -5.43 3.99
C ILE A 73 -8.35 -4.46 3.62
N LYS A 74 -9.08 -3.94 4.61
CA LYS A 74 -10.13 -2.97 4.38
C LYS A 74 -9.59 -1.70 3.72
N GLU A 75 -8.42 -1.23 4.15
CA GLU A 75 -7.78 -0.06 3.56
C GLU A 75 -7.44 -0.28 2.08
N MET A 76 -7.17 -1.51 1.69
CA MET A 76 -6.79 -1.85 0.32
C MET A 76 -8.00 -2.16 -0.59
N GLN A 77 -9.24 -2.07 -0.10
CA GLN A 77 -10.42 -2.38 -0.92
C GLN A 77 -10.50 -1.57 -2.23
N PRO A 78 -10.16 -0.29 -2.27
CA PRO A 78 -10.19 0.44 -3.55
C PRO A 78 -9.31 -0.16 -4.64
N ALA A 79 -8.26 -0.91 -4.27
CA ALA A 79 -7.37 -1.56 -5.24
C ALA A 79 -8.01 -2.75 -5.95
N ARG A 80 -9.18 -3.22 -5.50
CA ARG A 80 -9.89 -4.34 -6.14
C ARG A 80 -10.48 -3.96 -7.49
N SER A 81 -10.71 -2.67 -7.73
CA SER A 81 -11.24 -2.20 -9.02
C SER A 81 -10.20 -2.39 -10.10
N LYS A 82 -10.61 -2.96 -11.24
CA LYS A 82 -9.71 -3.15 -12.37
C LYS A 82 -9.62 -1.87 -13.19
N PRO A 83 -8.41 -1.34 -13.42
CA PRO A 83 -8.24 -0.18 -14.27
C PRO A 83 -8.35 -0.58 -15.74
N LYS A 84 -8.65 0.39 -16.60
CA LYS A 84 -8.62 0.17 -18.06
C LYS A 84 -7.20 -0.12 -18.52
N ARG A 85 -6.20 0.50 -17.89
CA ARG A 85 -4.80 0.35 -18.22
C ARG A 85 -4.01 0.10 -16.94
N VAL A 86 -3.34 -1.04 -16.87
CA VAL A 86 -2.55 -1.41 -15.70
C VAL A 86 -1.24 -0.62 -15.69
N ARG A 87 -0.97 0.03 -14.56
CA ARG A 87 0.26 0.77 -14.32
C ARG A 87 0.98 0.19 -13.12
N GLU A 88 2.21 0.64 -12.88
CA GLU A 88 3.04 0.16 -11.77
C GLU A 88 2.32 0.28 -10.42
N HIS A 89 1.66 1.40 -10.16
CA HIS A 89 0.97 1.59 -8.88
C HIS A 89 -0.20 0.62 -8.67
N HIS A 90 -0.81 0.13 -9.75
CA HIS A 90 -1.83 -0.92 -9.64
C HIS A 90 -1.20 -2.24 -9.20
N LEU A 91 -0.08 -2.62 -9.80
CA LEU A 91 0.64 -3.85 -9.46
C LEU A 91 1.10 -3.84 -8.01
N ARG A 92 1.62 -2.70 -7.54
CA ARG A 92 2.08 -2.55 -6.16
C ARG A 92 0.94 -2.74 -5.16
N GLN A 93 -0.23 -2.17 -5.46
CA GLN A 93 -1.39 -2.32 -4.59
C GLN A 93 -1.91 -3.77 -4.59
N TRP A 94 -1.97 -4.40 -5.76
CA TRP A 94 -2.40 -5.80 -5.86
C TRP A 94 -1.46 -6.73 -5.10
N TYR A 95 -0.16 -6.46 -5.17
CA TYR A 95 0.82 -7.27 -4.45
C TYR A 95 0.60 -7.15 -2.94
N MET A 96 0.44 -5.92 -2.46
CA MET A 96 0.15 -5.68 -1.04
C MET A 96 -1.13 -6.40 -0.61
N LEU A 97 -2.19 -6.27 -1.40
CA LEU A 97 -3.47 -6.92 -1.08
C LEU A 97 -3.33 -8.44 -1.08
N ALA A 98 -2.66 -9.00 -2.09
CA ALA A 98 -2.43 -10.44 -2.16
C ALA A 98 -1.65 -10.96 -0.94
N ASP A 99 -0.61 -10.24 -0.54
CA ASP A 99 0.19 -10.58 0.63
C ASP A 99 -0.64 -10.55 1.91
N LEU A 100 -1.46 -9.52 2.08
CA LEU A 100 -2.34 -9.40 3.25
C LEU A 100 -3.36 -10.54 3.30
N LEU A 101 -3.95 -10.88 2.16
CA LEU A 101 -4.91 -11.98 2.07
C LEU A 101 -4.26 -13.33 2.40
N ASP A 102 -3.05 -13.54 1.90
CA ASP A 102 -2.28 -14.76 2.21
C ASP A 102 -2.05 -14.87 3.72
N ARG A 103 -1.60 -13.80 4.35
CA ARG A 103 -1.35 -13.79 5.81
C ARG A 103 -2.63 -13.94 6.61
N ALA A 104 -3.75 -13.50 6.08
CA ALA A 104 -5.05 -13.66 6.72
C ALA A 104 -5.68 -15.04 6.50
N GLY A 105 -5.04 -15.90 5.71
CA GLY A 105 -5.55 -17.24 5.42
C GLY A 105 -6.52 -17.31 4.25
N ASP A 106 -6.73 -16.22 3.53
CA ASP A 106 -7.57 -16.21 2.34
C ASP A 106 -6.72 -16.59 1.12
N THR A 107 -6.47 -17.88 0.97
CA THR A 107 -5.64 -18.42 -0.12
C THR A 107 -6.27 -18.13 -1.49
N VAL A 108 -7.57 -18.28 -1.63
CA VAL A 108 -8.27 -18.06 -2.90
C VAL A 108 -8.10 -16.61 -3.34
N GLY A 109 -8.30 -15.67 -2.43
CA GLY A 109 -8.13 -14.24 -2.69
C GLY A 109 -6.68 -13.90 -3.04
N ALA A 110 -5.72 -14.45 -2.30
CA ALA A 110 -4.30 -14.22 -2.56
C ALA A 110 -3.91 -14.71 -3.95
N VAL A 111 -4.27 -15.94 -4.31
CA VAL A 111 -4.00 -16.51 -5.63
C VAL A 111 -4.57 -15.62 -6.73
N ARG A 112 -5.82 -15.18 -6.54
CA ARG A 112 -6.50 -14.35 -7.54
C ARG A 112 -5.69 -13.10 -7.88
N PHE A 113 -5.19 -12.39 -6.86
CA PHE A 113 -4.45 -11.16 -7.08
C PHE A 113 -3.03 -11.41 -7.57
N PHE A 114 -2.36 -12.46 -7.09
CA PHE A 114 -1.05 -12.84 -7.65
C PHE A 114 -1.16 -13.25 -9.12
N GLU A 115 -2.20 -13.98 -9.50
CA GLU A 115 -2.43 -14.33 -10.91
C GLU A 115 -2.74 -13.09 -11.75
N GLN A 116 -3.48 -12.15 -11.20
CA GLN A 116 -3.78 -10.88 -11.87
C GLN A 116 -2.51 -10.10 -12.16
N ILE A 117 -1.58 -10.07 -11.21
CA ILE A 117 -0.25 -9.45 -11.39
C ILE A 117 0.53 -10.18 -12.47
N ALA A 118 0.64 -11.51 -12.38
CA ALA A 118 1.42 -12.32 -13.33
C ALA A 118 0.89 -12.18 -14.75
N LYS A 119 -0.40 -12.02 -14.91
CA LYS A 119 -1.02 -11.80 -16.22
C LYS A 119 -0.62 -10.46 -16.82
N ALA A 120 -0.49 -9.44 -15.98
CA ALA A 120 -0.11 -8.10 -16.43
C ALA A 120 1.41 -7.97 -16.61
N ASP A 121 2.19 -8.61 -15.74
CA ASP A 121 3.66 -8.58 -15.75
C ASP A 121 4.17 -9.88 -15.11
N SER A 122 4.52 -10.85 -15.95
CA SER A 122 4.94 -12.18 -15.47
C SER A 122 6.24 -12.17 -14.69
N GLY A 123 7.06 -11.13 -14.84
CA GLY A 123 8.32 -11.00 -14.13
C GLY A 123 8.25 -10.13 -12.87
N TYR A 124 7.03 -9.77 -12.45
CA TYR A 124 6.90 -8.82 -11.34
C TYR A 124 7.31 -9.45 -10.01
N VAL A 125 8.36 -8.91 -9.42
CA VAL A 125 8.88 -9.32 -8.11
C VAL A 125 8.99 -10.84 -8.03
N ASP A 126 8.49 -11.46 -6.97
CA ASP A 126 8.53 -12.91 -6.74
C ASP A 126 7.16 -13.58 -6.98
N VAL A 127 6.34 -13.00 -7.85
CA VAL A 127 4.94 -13.43 -8.01
C VAL A 127 4.80 -14.93 -8.33
N HIS A 128 5.68 -15.47 -9.17
CA HIS A 128 5.62 -16.91 -9.51
C HIS A 128 5.98 -17.80 -8.33
N GLN A 129 6.96 -17.37 -7.52
CA GLN A 129 7.33 -18.09 -6.30
C GLN A 129 6.17 -18.08 -5.29
N ARG A 130 5.50 -16.94 -5.16
CA ARG A 130 4.35 -16.81 -4.27
C ARG A 130 3.21 -17.72 -4.72
N LEU A 131 2.95 -17.77 -6.02
CA LEU A 131 1.92 -18.66 -6.58
C LEU A 131 2.26 -20.14 -6.34
N ARG A 132 3.52 -20.52 -6.57
CA ARG A 132 3.93 -21.92 -6.30
C ARG A 132 3.76 -22.27 -4.84
N ALA A 133 4.10 -21.37 -3.94
CA ALA A 133 3.92 -21.59 -2.50
C ALA A 133 2.44 -21.80 -2.11
N LEU A 134 1.52 -21.27 -2.92
CA LEU A 134 0.08 -21.41 -2.72
C LEU A 134 -0.51 -22.56 -3.53
N GLY A 135 0.33 -23.41 -4.14
CA GLY A 135 -0.12 -24.58 -4.87
C GLY A 135 -0.48 -24.32 -6.34
N ARG A 136 0.05 -23.23 -6.90
CA ARG A 136 -0.22 -22.87 -8.31
C ARG A 136 1.03 -22.90 -9.22
#